data_963b7f7069e482f611ac8af80ee3d69f
#
_entry.id   963b7f7069e482f611ac8af80ee3d69f
#
_cell.length_a   1.000
_cell.length_b   1.000
_cell.length_c   1.000
_cell.angle_alpha   90.00
_cell.angle_beta   90.00
_cell.angle_gamma   90.00
#
_symmetry.space_group_name_H-M   'P 1'
#
loop_
_entity.id
_entity.type
_entity.pdbx_description
1 polymer ?
#
loop_
_entity_poly.entity_id
_entity_poly.type
_entity_poly.pdbx_seq_one_letter_code
_entity_poly.pdbx_strand_id
1 'polypeptide(L)'
;MKIKVIPEDFRVEEKINLKITSQGRYSIYRLEKRNWSTLDLIDYLKRNYRLVTIRYAGLKDRYAHSIQYVSIIGDGPNKIQEENFSLTYLGKSDHPVTRDYLLGNFFSLTLRDLTESDITKVKATLKLIERDGLPNYYDEQRFGSIRHKKGFFTHKLLLKHFNGALKLYMATPSAFDDSKTRELKKFFANHWGDWQTLKSVVEPIKTVKEFRPILNHLIKKPNDFKGAIRQMNRPILELLIVAYQSYLWNEILAGLLRSLKLKLYAYPYSAGNFLFYSELPNEMRNYLATLLIPTPSPKAVYKSEKIERITNEVLWREGLVLKDLKLPIRVRGIFLKPFDRTALFFLENLKVIEPESDERYPNKLKLKLNFFLPKGSYATILVKRLQLAIEPKPVVSDEPIESGNESY
;
A
#
# COMPACT_ATOMS: atom_id res chain seq x y z
N MET A 1 -8.66 -7.86 -19.77
CA MET A 1 -7.61 -8.54 -18.94
C MET A 1 -8.04 -8.57 -17.48
N LYS A 2 -7.96 -9.72 -16.83
CA LYS A 2 -8.30 -9.95 -15.41
C LYS A 2 -7.14 -10.59 -14.66
N ILE A 3 -7.06 -10.34 -13.35
CA ILE A 3 -6.10 -10.94 -12.42
C ILE A 3 -6.81 -11.39 -11.16
N LYS A 4 -6.19 -12.26 -10.37
CA LYS A 4 -6.73 -12.72 -9.07
C LYS A 4 -8.15 -13.31 -9.18
N VAL A 5 -8.46 -14.01 -10.28
CA VAL A 5 -9.74 -14.72 -10.47
C VAL A 5 -9.79 -15.91 -9.51
N ILE A 6 -8.65 -16.57 -9.33
CA ILE A 6 -8.40 -17.56 -8.28
C ILE A 6 -7.12 -17.19 -7.53
N PRO A 7 -6.88 -17.68 -6.30
CA PRO A 7 -5.67 -17.37 -5.53
C PRO A 7 -4.37 -17.70 -6.26
N GLU A 8 -4.35 -18.75 -7.05
CA GLU A 8 -3.21 -19.24 -7.84
C GLU A 8 -2.81 -18.29 -8.96
N ASP A 9 -3.70 -17.41 -9.42
CA ASP A 9 -3.39 -16.39 -10.43
C ASP A 9 -2.42 -15.32 -9.90
N PHE A 10 -2.30 -15.22 -8.58
CA PHE A 10 -1.43 -14.26 -7.93
C PHE A 10 -0.63 -14.95 -6.82
N ARG A 11 0.40 -15.69 -7.23
CA ARG A 11 1.32 -16.31 -6.30
C ARG A 11 2.46 -15.34 -5.96
N VAL A 12 2.76 -15.23 -4.67
CA VAL A 12 3.86 -14.40 -4.16
C VAL A 12 4.67 -15.18 -3.13
N GLU A 13 5.99 -15.18 -3.27
CA GLU A 13 6.92 -15.83 -2.36
C GLU A 13 8.01 -14.85 -1.92
N GLU A 14 8.17 -14.68 -0.60
CA GLU A 14 9.21 -13.82 -0.04
C GLU A 14 10.61 -14.39 -0.31
N LYS A 15 11.57 -13.51 -0.61
CA LYS A 15 13.00 -13.82 -0.55
C LYS A 15 13.58 -13.11 0.65
N ILE A 16 14.07 -13.87 1.63
CA ILE A 16 14.69 -13.32 2.84
C ILE A 16 16.20 -13.62 2.86
N ASN A 17 16.95 -12.72 3.49
CA ASN A 17 18.38 -12.90 3.79
C ASN A 17 18.55 -13.05 5.31
N LEU A 18 17.96 -14.10 5.87
CA LEU A 18 18.08 -14.45 7.29
C LEU A 18 18.83 -15.79 7.40
N LYS A 19 19.90 -15.80 8.21
CA LYS A 19 20.64 -17.02 8.49
C LYS A 19 19.80 -17.97 9.32
N ILE A 20 19.50 -19.16 8.79
CA ILE A 20 18.77 -20.24 9.46
C ILE A 20 19.76 -21.33 9.81
N THR A 21 19.76 -21.80 11.05
CA THR A 21 20.69 -22.76 11.61
C THR A 21 19.94 -23.80 12.44
N SER A 22 20.64 -24.72 13.08
CA SER A 22 20.06 -25.66 14.05
C SER A 22 19.84 -25.07 15.44
N GLN A 23 20.49 -23.93 15.76
CA GLN A 23 20.44 -23.26 17.06
C GLN A 23 20.02 -21.80 16.92
N GLY A 24 19.47 -21.21 17.96
CA GLY A 24 19.05 -19.81 18.00
C GLY A 24 17.81 -19.59 18.86
N ARG A 25 17.54 -18.33 19.12
CA ARG A 25 16.42 -17.90 20.01
C ARG A 25 15.05 -18.02 19.32
N TYR A 26 15.01 -17.90 17.99
CA TYR A 26 13.76 -17.86 17.22
C TYR A 26 13.65 -19.10 16.35
N SER A 27 12.49 -19.77 16.40
CA SER A 27 12.12 -20.79 15.43
C SER A 27 11.56 -20.14 14.18
N ILE A 28 12.10 -20.49 13.01
CA ILE A 28 11.76 -19.91 11.71
C ILE A 28 10.85 -20.88 10.97
N TYR A 29 9.81 -20.33 10.39
CA TYR A 29 8.80 -21.10 9.66
C TYR A 29 8.54 -20.52 8.27
N ARG A 30 8.27 -21.43 7.32
CA ARG A 30 7.64 -21.12 6.04
C ARG A 30 6.13 -21.20 6.22
N LEU A 31 5.44 -20.09 6.03
CA LEU A 31 3.99 -19.97 6.09
C LEU A 31 3.44 -19.84 4.68
N GLU A 32 2.73 -20.86 4.21
CA GLU A 32 2.00 -20.86 2.94
C GLU A 32 0.51 -20.70 3.22
N LYS A 33 -0.18 -19.81 2.49
CA LYS A 33 -1.59 -19.53 2.74
C LYS A 33 -2.36 -19.16 1.48
N ARG A 34 -3.66 -19.46 1.48
CA ARG A 34 -4.66 -19.07 0.48
C ARG A 34 -5.88 -18.51 1.20
N ASN A 35 -6.52 -17.50 0.63
CA ASN A 35 -7.75 -16.88 1.18
C ASN A 35 -7.66 -16.36 2.64
N TRP A 36 -6.47 -16.19 3.15
CA TRP A 36 -6.19 -15.61 4.46
C TRP A 36 -5.42 -14.29 4.34
N SER A 37 -5.79 -13.25 5.09
CA SER A 37 -4.87 -12.15 5.34
C SER A 37 -3.78 -12.59 6.33
N THR A 38 -2.60 -11.97 6.26
CA THR A 38 -1.52 -12.29 7.22
C THR A 38 -1.96 -12.08 8.66
N LEU A 39 -2.68 -10.99 8.94
CA LEU A 39 -3.09 -10.65 10.31
C LEU A 39 -4.14 -11.62 10.86
N ASP A 40 -5.16 -11.95 10.07
CA ASP A 40 -6.20 -12.89 10.48
C ASP A 40 -5.62 -14.26 10.77
N LEU A 41 -4.69 -14.72 9.93
CA LEU A 41 -4.03 -16.01 10.12
C LEU A 41 -3.12 -16.01 11.36
N ILE A 42 -2.37 -14.94 11.61
CA ILE A 42 -1.57 -14.80 12.82
C ILE A 42 -2.46 -14.84 14.07
N ASP A 43 -3.60 -14.17 14.06
CA ASP A 43 -4.54 -14.19 15.19
C ASP A 43 -5.21 -15.56 15.36
N TYR A 44 -5.44 -16.28 14.25
CA TYR A 44 -5.90 -17.67 14.29
C TYR A 44 -4.86 -18.60 14.90
N LEU A 45 -3.59 -18.51 14.47
CA LEU A 45 -2.48 -19.31 15.00
C LEU A 45 -2.25 -19.06 16.49
N LYS A 46 -2.36 -17.81 16.95
CA LYS A 46 -2.26 -17.48 18.38
C LYS A 46 -3.37 -18.13 19.20
N ARG A 47 -4.62 -18.11 18.71
CA ARG A 47 -5.78 -18.64 19.46
C ARG A 47 -5.84 -20.16 19.48
N ASN A 48 -5.59 -20.80 18.33
CA ASN A 48 -5.83 -22.24 18.17
C ASN A 48 -4.57 -23.07 18.44
N TYR A 49 -3.38 -22.52 18.17
CA TYR A 49 -2.10 -23.23 18.34
C TYR A 49 -1.23 -22.62 19.44
N ARG A 50 -1.73 -21.61 20.16
CA ARG A 50 -1.02 -20.93 21.26
C ARG A 50 0.35 -20.36 20.84
N LEU A 51 0.55 -20.06 19.57
CA LEU A 51 1.79 -19.47 19.06
C LEU A 51 1.79 -17.97 19.39
N VAL A 52 2.54 -17.62 20.43
CA VAL A 52 2.68 -16.22 20.87
C VAL A 52 3.85 -15.55 20.16
N THR A 53 3.79 -14.21 20.03
CA THR A 53 4.92 -13.40 19.55
C THR A 53 5.39 -13.75 18.13
N ILE A 54 4.43 -13.98 17.22
CA ILE A 54 4.74 -14.23 15.81
C ILE A 54 5.23 -12.92 15.18
N ARG A 55 6.44 -12.97 14.55
CA ARG A 55 7.04 -11.87 13.77
C ARG A 55 7.06 -12.23 12.29
N TYR A 56 6.94 -11.22 11.42
CA TYR A 56 6.90 -11.36 9.96
C TYR A 56 7.51 -10.13 9.28
N ALA A 57 7.94 -10.28 8.03
CA ALA A 57 8.57 -9.20 7.27
C ALA A 57 7.57 -8.23 6.61
N GLY A 58 6.42 -8.74 6.17
CA GLY A 58 5.41 -7.93 5.50
C GLY A 58 4.04 -8.58 5.48
N LEU A 59 3.02 -7.80 5.15
CA LEU A 59 1.66 -8.28 4.97
C LEU A 59 1.50 -8.85 3.56
N LYS A 60 0.70 -9.90 3.43
CA LYS A 60 0.29 -10.49 2.15
C LYS A 60 -1.23 -10.46 2.03
N ASP A 61 -1.69 -10.20 0.82
CA ASP A 61 -3.10 -10.11 0.50
C ASP A 61 -3.88 -11.38 0.87
N ARG A 62 -5.17 -11.21 1.14
CA ARG A 62 -6.08 -12.33 1.36
C ARG A 62 -6.27 -13.14 0.08
N TYR A 63 -6.58 -12.49 -1.03
CA TYR A 63 -6.90 -13.10 -2.33
C TYR A 63 -5.63 -13.35 -3.14
N ALA A 64 -4.71 -14.14 -2.55
CA ALA A 64 -3.46 -14.54 -3.18
C ALA A 64 -3.00 -15.87 -2.59
N HIS A 65 -2.26 -16.64 -3.37
CA HIS A 65 -1.46 -17.74 -2.88
C HIS A 65 -0.11 -17.18 -2.41
N SER A 66 0.10 -17.12 -1.11
CA SER A 66 1.27 -16.44 -0.54
C SER A 66 2.14 -17.37 0.25
N ILE A 67 3.44 -17.24 0.04
CA ILE A 67 4.49 -17.89 0.82
C ILE A 67 5.30 -16.80 1.49
N GLN A 68 5.32 -16.80 2.80
CA GLN A 68 6.08 -15.85 3.61
C GLN A 68 6.80 -16.55 4.75
N TYR A 69 7.76 -15.86 5.34
CA TYR A 69 8.48 -16.39 6.48
C TYR A 69 7.99 -15.71 7.75
N VAL A 70 7.88 -16.50 8.81
CA VAL A 70 7.52 -16.01 10.14
C VAL A 70 8.45 -16.60 11.18
N SER A 71 8.58 -15.94 12.32
CA SER A 71 9.35 -16.43 13.45
C SER A 71 8.55 -16.36 14.75
N ILE A 72 8.77 -17.31 15.63
CA ILE A 72 8.29 -17.32 17.02
C ILE A 72 9.48 -17.41 17.98
N ILE A 73 9.30 -16.97 19.22
CA ILE A 73 10.31 -17.14 20.27
C ILE A 73 10.23 -18.54 20.81
N GLY A 74 11.38 -19.21 20.96
CA GLY A 74 11.45 -20.58 21.49
C GLY A 74 11.04 -21.64 20.47
N ASP A 75 10.60 -22.77 20.98
CA ASP A 75 10.20 -23.93 20.19
C ASP A 75 8.71 -23.90 19.84
N GLY A 76 8.36 -24.57 18.77
CA GLY A 76 7.00 -24.72 18.29
C GLY A 76 6.83 -26.00 17.47
N PRO A 77 5.66 -26.23 16.87
CA PRO A 77 5.36 -27.46 16.15
C PRO A 77 6.26 -27.60 14.90
N ASN A 78 6.62 -28.82 14.54
CA ASN A 78 7.37 -29.07 13.29
C ASN A 78 6.54 -28.72 12.05
N LYS A 79 5.23 -28.98 12.11
CA LYS A 79 4.31 -28.68 11.01
C LYS A 79 2.91 -28.45 11.54
N ILE A 80 2.21 -27.47 10.98
CA ILE A 80 0.76 -27.34 11.02
C ILE A 80 0.27 -27.41 9.58
N GLN A 81 -0.75 -28.20 9.31
CA GLN A 81 -1.34 -28.37 8.00
C GLN A 81 -2.85 -28.25 8.11
N GLU A 82 -3.42 -27.28 7.40
CA GLU A 82 -4.86 -27.11 7.23
C GLU A 82 -5.20 -26.92 5.74
N GLU A 83 -6.48 -26.91 5.42
CA GLU A 83 -6.94 -26.80 4.03
C GLU A 83 -6.36 -25.60 3.29
N ASN A 84 -6.36 -24.44 3.95
CA ASN A 84 -6.02 -23.17 3.32
C ASN A 84 -4.69 -22.55 3.80
N PHE A 85 -3.96 -23.25 4.64
CA PHE A 85 -2.60 -22.84 5.02
C PHE A 85 -1.75 -24.01 5.54
N SER A 86 -0.43 -23.83 5.44
CA SER A 86 0.54 -24.68 6.13
C SER A 86 1.63 -23.83 6.78
N LEU A 87 2.09 -24.26 7.94
CA LEU A 87 3.23 -23.71 8.67
C LEU A 87 4.26 -24.81 8.80
N THR A 88 5.44 -24.66 8.20
CA THR A 88 6.50 -25.67 8.19
C THR A 88 7.74 -25.12 8.86
N TYR A 89 8.27 -25.82 9.86
CA TYR A 89 9.51 -25.46 10.52
C TYR A 89 10.71 -25.60 9.58
N LEU A 90 11.62 -24.62 9.64
CA LEU A 90 12.82 -24.59 8.78
C LEU A 90 14.13 -24.67 9.58
N GLY A 91 14.10 -24.32 10.86
CA GLY A 91 15.29 -24.22 11.69
C GLY A 91 15.19 -23.02 12.65
N LYS A 92 16.32 -22.61 13.20
CA LYS A 92 16.41 -21.51 14.17
C LYS A 92 17.24 -20.34 13.66
N SER A 93 17.09 -19.20 14.31
CA SER A 93 17.89 -18.01 14.09
C SER A 93 18.04 -17.19 15.38
N ASP A 94 19.12 -16.44 15.49
CA ASP A 94 19.34 -15.49 16.59
C ASP A 94 18.49 -14.23 16.42
N HIS A 95 17.99 -13.98 15.23
CA HIS A 95 17.19 -12.81 14.88
C HIS A 95 15.77 -13.19 14.45
N PRO A 96 14.75 -12.39 14.79
CA PRO A 96 13.40 -12.60 14.31
C PRO A 96 13.27 -12.24 12.82
N VAL A 97 12.29 -12.79 12.14
CA VAL A 97 11.90 -12.34 10.80
C VAL A 97 11.35 -10.91 10.90
N THR A 98 12.04 -9.98 10.23
CA THR A 98 11.64 -8.56 10.13
C THR A 98 11.79 -8.07 8.69
N ARG A 99 11.26 -6.86 8.44
CA ARG A 99 11.37 -6.22 7.12
C ARG A 99 12.82 -6.01 6.68
N ASP A 100 13.77 -5.92 7.61
CA ASP A 100 15.17 -5.66 7.29
C ASP A 100 15.81 -6.85 6.55
N TYR A 101 15.36 -8.07 6.84
CA TYR A 101 15.79 -9.28 6.17
C TYR A 101 15.08 -9.57 4.84
N LEU A 102 14.00 -8.84 4.51
CA LEU A 102 13.30 -9.01 3.25
C LEU A 102 14.11 -8.37 2.11
N LEU A 103 14.50 -9.17 1.13
CA LEU A 103 15.12 -8.70 -0.11
C LEU A 103 14.08 -8.29 -1.16
N GLY A 104 13.00 -9.04 -1.25
CA GLY A 104 11.95 -8.83 -2.23
C GLY A 104 10.99 -10.00 -2.29
N ASN A 105 10.25 -10.10 -3.40
CA ASN A 105 9.28 -11.15 -3.61
C ASN A 105 9.39 -11.71 -5.02
N PHE A 106 9.34 -13.04 -5.14
CA PHE A 106 9.05 -13.72 -6.39
C PHE A 106 7.56 -13.72 -6.64
N PHE A 107 7.17 -13.42 -7.87
CA PHE A 107 5.78 -13.44 -8.32
C PHE A 107 5.60 -14.47 -9.42
N SER A 108 4.47 -15.19 -9.38
CA SER A 108 3.91 -15.88 -10.51
C SER A 108 2.50 -15.33 -10.71
N LEU A 109 2.33 -14.58 -11.78
CA LEU A 109 1.13 -13.83 -12.10
C LEU A 109 0.47 -14.41 -13.35
N THR A 110 -0.81 -14.78 -13.27
CA THR A 110 -1.61 -15.19 -14.43
C THR A 110 -2.53 -14.06 -14.84
N LEU A 111 -2.35 -13.58 -16.06
CA LEU A 111 -3.22 -12.64 -16.74
C LEU A 111 -4.27 -13.43 -17.51
N ARG A 112 -5.55 -13.18 -17.29
CA ARG A 112 -6.67 -13.89 -17.88
C ARG A 112 -7.52 -13.02 -18.79
N ASP A 113 -8.44 -13.66 -19.53
CA ASP A 113 -9.41 -12.97 -20.40
C ASP A 113 -8.70 -12.11 -21.47
N LEU A 114 -7.74 -12.72 -22.18
CA LEU A 114 -6.93 -12.08 -23.21
C LEU A 114 -7.30 -12.58 -24.60
N THR A 115 -7.19 -11.69 -25.59
CA THR A 115 -7.14 -12.04 -27.01
C THR A 115 -5.71 -12.21 -27.48
N GLU A 116 -5.47 -12.76 -28.67
CA GLU A 116 -4.12 -12.83 -29.27
C GLU A 116 -3.52 -11.44 -29.48
N SER A 117 -4.35 -10.48 -29.89
CA SER A 117 -3.92 -9.07 -30.01
C SER A 117 -3.47 -8.49 -28.65
N ASP A 118 -4.18 -8.82 -27.56
CA ASP A 118 -3.79 -8.40 -26.21
C ASP A 118 -2.47 -9.02 -25.80
N ILE A 119 -2.26 -10.31 -26.09
CA ILE A 119 -1.00 -11.02 -25.82
C ILE A 119 0.17 -10.32 -26.54
N THR A 120 -0.01 -9.99 -27.82
CA THR A 120 1.00 -9.28 -28.61
C THR A 120 1.37 -7.93 -27.99
N LYS A 121 0.37 -7.13 -27.61
CA LYS A 121 0.56 -5.83 -26.94
C LYS A 121 1.26 -5.99 -25.59
N VAL A 122 0.85 -6.97 -24.79
CA VAL A 122 1.45 -7.26 -23.48
C VAL A 122 2.90 -7.69 -23.63
N LYS A 123 3.22 -8.65 -24.54
CA LYS A 123 4.60 -9.11 -24.80
C LYS A 123 5.49 -7.93 -25.27
N ALA A 124 5.01 -7.07 -26.18
CA ALA A 124 5.74 -5.89 -26.62
C ALA A 124 6.00 -4.90 -25.46
N THR A 125 4.99 -4.67 -24.62
CA THR A 125 5.11 -3.77 -23.47
C THR A 125 6.07 -4.32 -22.41
N LEU A 126 6.09 -5.63 -22.18
CA LEU A 126 7.02 -6.27 -21.25
C LEU A 126 8.47 -6.05 -21.66
N LYS A 127 8.80 -6.14 -22.96
CA LYS A 127 10.15 -5.82 -23.49
C LYS A 127 10.56 -4.37 -23.17
N LEU A 128 9.62 -3.42 -23.30
CA LEU A 128 9.88 -2.03 -22.93
C LEU A 128 10.09 -1.89 -21.41
N ILE A 129 9.30 -2.56 -20.62
CA ILE A 129 9.41 -2.54 -19.14
C ILE A 129 10.73 -3.17 -18.67
N GLU A 130 11.20 -4.26 -19.27
CA GLU A 130 12.49 -4.84 -18.96
C GLU A 130 13.63 -3.86 -19.22
N ARG A 131 13.55 -3.11 -20.33
CA ARG A 131 14.55 -2.13 -20.73
C ARG A 131 14.49 -0.86 -19.86
N ASP A 132 13.29 -0.32 -19.64
CA ASP A 132 13.07 1.04 -19.14
C ASP A 132 12.67 1.09 -17.66
N GLY A 133 12.29 -0.05 -17.07
CA GLY A 133 11.72 -0.10 -15.72
C GLY A 133 10.30 0.44 -15.66
N LEU A 134 9.81 0.61 -14.44
CA LEU A 134 8.50 1.18 -14.13
C LEU A 134 8.62 2.24 -13.05
N PRO A 135 7.79 3.31 -13.09
CA PRO A 135 7.69 4.28 -12.00
C PRO A 135 7.35 3.56 -10.69
N ASN A 136 8.15 3.81 -9.64
CA ASN A 136 8.07 3.07 -8.40
C ASN A 136 7.00 3.63 -7.44
N TYR A 137 5.79 3.84 -7.94
CA TYR A 137 4.66 4.35 -7.14
C TYR A 137 4.33 3.47 -5.93
N TYR A 138 3.84 4.10 -4.88
CA TYR A 138 3.06 3.39 -3.87
C TYR A 138 1.70 3.01 -4.46
N ASP A 139 1.33 1.75 -4.33
CA ASP A 139 0.08 1.27 -4.91
C ASP A 139 -1.16 1.65 -4.08
N GLU A 140 -2.32 1.54 -4.70
CA GLU A 140 -3.64 1.90 -4.18
C GLU A 140 -3.97 1.29 -2.82
N GLN A 141 -3.49 0.08 -2.52
CA GLN A 141 -3.64 -0.54 -1.20
C GLN A 141 -3.09 0.33 -0.05
N ARG A 142 -2.11 1.19 -0.34
CA ARG A 142 -1.56 2.14 0.63
C ARG A 142 -2.56 3.24 0.99
N PHE A 143 -3.54 3.48 0.14
CA PHE A 143 -4.49 4.57 0.22
C PHE A 143 -5.88 4.17 0.70
N GLY A 144 -6.07 2.97 1.23
CA GLY A 144 -7.35 2.49 1.77
C GLY A 144 -7.94 3.38 2.87
N SER A 145 -7.15 4.27 3.47
CA SER A 145 -7.59 5.28 4.44
C SER A 145 -8.13 6.57 3.82
N ILE A 146 -8.03 6.73 2.49
CA ILE A 146 -8.58 7.91 1.79
C ILE A 146 -10.08 7.75 1.64
N ARG A 147 -10.80 8.83 1.92
CA ARG A 147 -12.26 8.88 1.90
C ARG A 147 -12.74 9.65 0.67
N HIS A 148 -12.79 8.98 -0.51
CA HIS A 148 -13.48 9.44 -1.73
C HIS A 148 -13.49 10.98 -1.96
N LYS A 149 -12.43 11.57 -2.46
CA LYS A 149 -12.29 13.01 -2.73
C LYS A 149 -12.46 13.93 -1.50
N LYS A 150 -12.66 13.38 -0.30
CA LYS A 150 -12.77 14.15 0.97
C LYS A 150 -11.41 14.42 1.62
N GLY A 151 -10.32 14.08 0.95
CA GLY A 151 -8.96 14.34 1.38
C GLY A 151 -8.42 13.32 2.41
N PHE A 152 -7.24 13.62 2.91
CA PHE A 152 -6.50 12.77 3.84
C PHE A 152 -6.66 13.24 5.28
N PHE A 153 -6.80 12.30 6.20
CA PHE A 153 -6.74 12.56 7.65
C PHE A 153 -5.50 13.40 8.01
N THR A 154 -4.33 12.99 7.54
CA THR A 154 -3.06 13.64 7.87
C THR A 154 -2.95 15.04 7.29
N HIS A 155 -3.48 15.30 6.10
CA HIS A 155 -3.54 16.65 5.54
C HIS A 155 -4.33 17.59 6.46
N LYS A 156 -5.56 17.20 6.86
CA LYS A 156 -6.35 17.98 7.82
C LYS A 156 -5.65 18.15 9.18
N LEU A 157 -4.92 17.10 9.62
CA LEU A 157 -4.13 17.15 10.85
C LEU A 157 -3.01 18.20 10.76
N LEU A 158 -2.28 18.25 9.65
CA LEU A 158 -1.19 19.20 9.39
C LEU A 158 -1.72 20.64 9.34
N LEU A 159 -2.88 20.85 8.73
CA LEU A 159 -3.60 22.13 8.72
C LEU A 159 -4.25 22.47 10.07
N LYS A 160 -4.06 21.65 11.11
CA LYS A 160 -4.65 21.79 12.47
C LYS A 160 -6.17 21.72 12.51
N HIS A 161 -6.82 21.20 11.46
CA HIS A 161 -8.26 20.96 11.41
C HIS A 161 -8.59 19.63 12.13
N PHE A 162 -8.34 19.56 13.45
CA PHE A 162 -8.44 18.34 14.25
C PHE A 162 -9.84 17.71 14.24
N ASN A 163 -10.89 18.53 14.32
CA ASN A 163 -12.27 18.05 14.21
C ASN A 163 -12.51 17.38 12.86
N GLY A 164 -12.17 18.06 11.76
CA GLY A 164 -12.32 17.52 10.41
C GLY A 164 -11.49 16.26 10.17
N ALA A 165 -10.28 16.19 10.73
CA ALA A 165 -9.45 14.98 10.66
C ALA A 165 -10.14 13.79 11.35
N LEU A 166 -10.67 14.02 12.56
CA LEU A 166 -11.34 12.97 13.33
C LEU A 166 -12.67 12.55 12.66
N LYS A 167 -13.42 13.51 12.09
CA LYS A 167 -14.66 13.26 11.33
C LYS A 167 -14.38 12.40 10.07
N LEU A 168 -13.27 12.65 9.36
CA LEU A 168 -12.84 11.81 8.26
C LEU A 168 -12.61 10.36 8.70
N TYR A 169 -11.97 10.15 9.84
CA TYR A 169 -11.66 8.81 10.34
C TYR A 169 -12.90 8.07 10.83
N MET A 170 -13.74 8.71 11.68
CA MET A 170 -14.82 8.03 12.38
C MET A 170 -16.17 8.09 11.65
N ALA A 171 -16.45 9.17 10.91
CA ALA A 171 -17.78 9.49 10.39
C ALA A 171 -17.86 9.56 8.86
N THR A 172 -16.78 9.25 8.13
CA THR A 172 -16.81 9.28 6.67
C THR A 172 -16.73 7.86 6.11
N PRO A 173 -17.78 7.37 5.42
CA PRO A 173 -17.75 6.06 4.77
C PRO A 173 -16.67 5.95 3.70
N SER A 174 -16.16 4.75 3.52
CA SER A 174 -15.14 4.38 2.51
C SER A 174 -15.70 3.31 1.58
N ALA A 175 -15.15 3.18 0.37
CA ALA A 175 -15.47 2.10 -0.54
C ALA A 175 -15.13 0.72 0.03
N PHE A 176 -14.15 0.67 0.92
CA PHE A 176 -13.66 -0.56 1.55
C PHE A 176 -14.39 -0.93 2.84
N ASP A 177 -15.32 -0.08 3.31
CA ASP A 177 -16.15 -0.39 4.47
C ASP A 177 -17.23 -1.42 4.07
N ASP A 178 -17.44 -2.41 4.91
CA ASP A 178 -18.63 -3.27 4.80
C ASP A 178 -19.93 -2.45 5.07
N SER A 179 -21.09 -3.04 4.77
CA SER A 179 -22.38 -2.35 4.92
C SER A 179 -22.60 -1.84 6.35
N LYS A 180 -22.29 -2.67 7.34
CA LYS A 180 -22.48 -2.32 8.77
C LYS A 180 -21.57 -1.17 9.20
N THR A 181 -20.30 -1.22 8.83
CA THR A 181 -19.34 -0.14 9.10
C THR A 181 -19.76 1.15 8.38
N ARG A 182 -20.29 1.06 7.16
CA ARG A 182 -20.77 2.21 6.39
C ARG A 182 -21.97 2.85 7.05
N GLU A 183 -22.94 2.07 7.51
CA GLU A 183 -24.13 2.55 8.24
C GLU A 183 -23.73 3.21 9.58
N LEU A 184 -22.84 2.58 10.31
CA LEU A 184 -22.31 3.13 11.56
C LEU A 184 -21.64 4.49 11.33
N LYS A 185 -20.82 4.63 10.29
CA LYS A 185 -20.18 5.92 9.98
C LYS A 185 -21.18 7.00 9.56
N LYS A 186 -22.25 6.64 8.84
CA LYS A 186 -23.36 7.55 8.55
C LYS A 186 -24.07 8.00 9.83
N PHE A 187 -24.33 7.06 10.74
CA PHE A 187 -24.90 7.36 12.05
C PHE A 187 -23.99 8.34 12.82
N PHE A 188 -22.68 8.10 12.82
CA PHE A 188 -21.70 9.01 13.44
C PHE A 188 -21.75 10.42 12.83
N ALA A 189 -21.88 10.52 11.50
CA ALA A 189 -21.97 11.81 10.83
C ALA A 189 -23.21 12.61 11.27
N ASN A 190 -24.35 11.95 11.45
CA ASN A 190 -25.63 12.57 11.83
C ASN A 190 -25.69 12.94 13.33
N HIS A 191 -24.94 12.25 14.19
CA HIS A 191 -24.92 12.48 15.64
C HIS A 191 -23.58 13.06 16.12
N TRP A 192 -22.83 13.70 15.21
CA TRP A 192 -21.52 14.25 15.54
C TRP A 192 -21.62 15.36 16.57
N GLY A 193 -20.99 15.17 17.73
CA GLY A 193 -21.07 16.05 18.89
C GLY A 193 -21.82 15.41 20.07
N ASP A 194 -22.72 14.47 19.83
CA ASP A 194 -23.36 13.68 20.87
C ASP A 194 -22.53 12.43 21.20
N TRP A 195 -21.46 12.67 21.95
CA TRP A 195 -20.45 11.66 22.25
C TRP A 195 -20.99 10.51 23.12
N GLN A 196 -22.04 10.77 23.95
CA GLN A 196 -22.68 9.74 24.78
C GLN A 196 -23.44 8.73 23.90
N THR A 197 -24.29 9.24 23.01
CA THR A 197 -25.03 8.39 22.05
C THR A 197 -24.07 7.61 21.15
N LEU A 198 -23.01 8.25 20.62
CA LEU A 198 -22.00 7.54 19.81
C LEU A 198 -21.29 6.45 20.60
N LYS A 199 -21.00 6.67 21.87
CA LYS A 199 -20.38 5.66 22.73
C LYS A 199 -21.29 4.44 22.96
N SER A 200 -22.57 4.69 23.29
CA SER A 200 -23.53 3.61 23.54
C SER A 200 -23.68 2.67 22.35
N VAL A 201 -23.62 3.20 21.12
CA VAL A 201 -23.68 2.40 19.90
C VAL A 201 -22.39 1.61 19.66
N VAL A 202 -21.22 2.17 20.01
CA VAL A 202 -19.91 1.47 19.82
C VAL A 202 -19.67 0.39 20.86
N GLU A 203 -20.21 0.55 22.08
CA GLU A 203 -19.91 -0.35 23.20
C GLU A 203 -20.14 -1.84 22.89
N PRO A 204 -21.23 -2.28 22.24
CA PRO A 204 -21.48 -3.67 21.91
C PRO A 204 -20.67 -4.16 20.68
N ILE A 205 -20.11 -3.25 19.86
CA ILE A 205 -19.52 -3.60 18.55
C ILE A 205 -18.02 -3.82 18.66
N LYS A 206 -17.59 -5.09 18.53
CA LYS A 206 -16.16 -5.46 18.62
C LYS A 206 -15.30 -4.89 17.49
N THR A 207 -15.85 -4.73 16.28
CA THR A 207 -15.11 -4.29 15.08
C THR A 207 -14.70 -2.82 15.10
N VAL A 208 -15.30 -2.00 15.97
CA VAL A 208 -15.01 -0.56 16.11
C VAL A 208 -14.59 -0.18 17.52
N LYS A 209 -14.14 -1.15 18.30
CA LYS A 209 -13.66 -0.95 19.69
C LYS A 209 -12.57 0.13 19.80
N GLU A 210 -11.82 0.39 18.74
CA GLU A 210 -10.78 1.43 18.67
C GLU A 210 -11.34 2.86 18.77
N PHE A 211 -12.66 3.06 18.58
CA PHE A 211 -13.29 4.36 18.78
C PHE A 211 -13.57 4.69 20.24
N ARG A 212 -13.65 3.67 21.12
CA ARG A 212 -13.98 3.87 22.54
C ARG A 212 -13.03 4.81 23.28
N PRO A 213 -11.70 4.72 23.19
CA PRO A 213 -10.79 5.64 23.85
C PRO A 213 -11.00 7.10 23.39
N ILE A 214 -11.29 7.28 22.09
CA ILE A 214 -11.56 8.59 21.48
C ILE A 214 -12.84 9.19 22.07
N LEU A 215 -13.93 8.42 22.08
CA LEU A 215 -15.23 8.84 22.62
C LEU A 215 -15.16 9.09 24.13
N ASN A 216 -14.48 8.25 24.90
CA ASN A 216 -14.26 8.47 26.33
C ASN A 216 -13.53 9.79 26.61
N HIS A 217 -12.60 10.19 25.73
CA HIS A 217 -11.93 11.47 25.85
C HIS A 217 -12.88 12.62 25.54
N LEU A 218 -13.66 12.53 24.46
CA LEU A 218 -14.58 13.58 24.02
C LEU A 218 -15.78 13.78 24.98
N ILE A 219 -16.22 12.73 25.65
CA ILE A 219 -17.23 12.84 26.72
C ILE A 219 -16.72 13.74 27.86
N LYS A 220 -15.44 13.59 28.22
CA LYS A 220 -14.82 14.40 29.30
C LYS A 220 -14.44 15.80 28.82
N LYS A 221 -14.05 15.94 27.56
CA LYS A 221 -13.56 17.18 26.93
C LYS A 221 -14.13 17.30 25.52
N PRO A 222 -15.37 17.76 25.35
CA PRO A 222 -16.14 17.67 24.10
C PRO A 222 -15.48 18.32 22.87
N ASN A 223 -14.65 19.35 23.07
CA ASN A 223 -14.00 20.11 22.00
C ASN A 223 -12.48 19.83 21.88
N ASP A 224 -11.93 18.95 22.72
CA ASP A 224 -10.48 18.61 22.64
C ASP A 224 -10.23 17.50 21.59
N PHE A 225 -10.51 17.82 20.33
CA PHE A 225 -10.26 16.92 19.21
C PHE A 225 -8.78 16.55 19.05
N LYS A 226 -7.87 17.47 19.40
CA LYS A 226 -6.43 17.20 19.40
C LYS A 226 -6.04 16.14 20.43
N GLY A 227 -6.60 16.22 21.62
CA GLY A 227 -6.46 15.22 22.69
C GLY A 227 -7.10 13.89 22.29
N ALA A 228 -8.27 13.92 21.67
CA ALA A 228 -8.97 12.74 21.17
C ALA A 228 -8.14 11.98 20.10
N ILE A 229 -7.49 12.68 19.17
CA ILE A 229 -6.59 12.05 18.18
C ILE A 229 -5.41 11.32 18.86
N ARG A 230 -4.90 11.80 19.98
CA ARG A 230 -3.84 11.13 20.74
C ARG A 230 -4.30 9.81 21.38
N GLN A 231 -5.61 9.58 21.51
CA GLN A 231 -6.20 8.33 22.00
C GLN A 231 -6.37 7.29 20.90
N MET A 232 -6.11 7.64 19.64
CA MET A 232 -6.20 6.70 18.53
C MET A 232 -5.24 5.54 18.69
N ASN A 233 -5.64 4.37 18.21
CA ASN A 233 -4.76 3.22 18.11
C ASN A 233 -3.51 3.58 17.29
N ARG A 234 -2.33 3.40 17.88
CA ARG A 234 -1.05 3.81 17.28
C ARG A 234 -0.79 3.24 15.88
N PRO A 235 -0.95 1.93 15.62
CA PRO A 235 -0.85 1.36 14.27
C PRO A 235 -1.76 2.04 13.24
N ILE A 236 -2.99 2.37 13.61
CA ILE A 236 -3.95 3.04 12.72
C ILE A 236 -3.48 4.48 12.43
N LEU A 237 -3.09 5.21 13.47
CA LEU A 237 -2.57 6.57 13.30
C LEU A 237 -1.32 6.60 12.40
N GLU A 238 -0.41 5.66 12.58
CA GLU A 238 0.79 5.51 11.75
C GLU A 238 0.42 5.20 10.30
N LEU A 239 -0.55 4.30 10.07
CA LEU A 239 -1.05 3.98 8.73
C LEU A 239 -1.60 5.21 8.01
N LEU A 240 -2.42 6.03 8.69
CA LEU A 240 -3.00 7.26 8.13
C LEU A 240 -1.92 8.28 7.76
N ILE A 241 -0.90 8.42 8.61
CA ILE A 241 0.22 9.35 8.38
C ILE A 241 1.06 8.91 7.19
N VAL A 242 1.43 7.64 7.14
CA VAL A 242 2.26 7.09 6.07
C VAL A 242 1.50 7.08 4.73
N ALA A 243 0.17 6.91 4.73
CA ALA A 243 -0.64 7.00 3.52
C ALA A 243 -0.51 8.39 2.86
N TYR A 244 -0.63 9.48 3.62
CA TYR A 244 -0.47 10.82 3.07
C TYR A 244 0.96 11.10 2.59
N GLN A 245 1.98 10.67 3.33
CA GLN A 245 3.38 10.77 2.90
C GLN A 245 3.62 10.02 1.58
N SER A 246 3.00 8.85 1.42
CA SER A 246 3.08 8.06 0.19
C SER A 246 2.37 8.74 -0.99
N TYR A 247 1.24 9.40 -0.73
CA TYR A 247 0.53 10.20 -1.73
C TYR A 247 1.40 11.37 -2.22
N LEU A 248 1.96 12.16 -1.31
CA LEU A 248 2.85 13.27 -1.67
C LEU A 248 4.04 12.77 -2.51
N TRP A 249 4.61 11.63 -2.15
CA TRP A 249 5.70 11.03 -2.91
C TRP A 249 5.25 10.62 -4.32
N ASN A 250 4.08 10.04 -4.47
CA ASN A 250 3.51 9.70 -5.78
C ASN A 250 3.31 10.95 -6.64
N GLU A 251 2.80 12.04 -6.05
CA GLU A 251 2.62 13.31 -6.77
C GLU A 251 3.95 13.94 -7.20
N ILE A 252 4.99 13.81 -6.38
CA ILE A 252 6.36 14.25 -6.75
C ILE A 252 6.88 13.43 -7.93
N LEU A 253 6.73 12.11 -7.92
CA LEU A 253 7.14 11.27 -9.04
C LEU A 253 6.33 11.58 -10.30
N ALA A 254 5.02 11.78 -10.19
CA ALA A 254 4.18 12.20 -11.31
C ALA A 254 4.60 13.57 -11.86
N GLY A 255 4.89 14.54 -10.99
CA GLY A 255 5.42 15.86 -11.37
C GLY A 255 6.76 15.77 -12.11
N LEU A 256 7.66 14.88 -11.62
CA LEU A 256 8.92 14.61 -12.32
C LEU A 256 8.68 14.07 -13.73
N LEU A 257 7.80 13.08 -13.89
CA LEU A 257 7.53 12.50 -15.21
C LEU A 257 6.92 13.53 -16.17
N ARG A 258 6.00 14.39 -15.71
CA ARG A 258 5.47 15.50 -16.54
C ARG A 258 6.58 16.44 -16.98
N SER A 259 7.53 16.79 -16.11
CA SER A 259 8.64 17.71 -16.42
C SER A 259 9.63 17.17 -17.47
N LEU A 260 9.57 15.88 -17.79
CA LEU A 260 10.44 15.25 -18.80
C LEU A 260 9.88 15.32 -20.22
N LYS A 261 8.69 15.90 -20.42
CA LYS A 261 8.03 16.06 -21.73
C LYS A 261 7.89 14.73 -22.50
N LEU A 262 7.64 13.64 -21.80
CA LEU A 262 7.44 12.30 -22.36
C LEU A 262 5.98 12.11 -22.78
N LYS A 263 5.74 11.20 -23.73
CA LYS A 263 4.39 10.69 -23.98
C LYS A 263 3.96 9.84 -22.78
N LEU A 264 2.95 10.31 -22.06
CA LEU A 264 2.45 9.69 -20.84
C LEU A 264 1.07 9.08 -21.03
N TYR A 265 0.79 8.05 -20.24
CA TYR A 265 -0.51 7.43 -20.07
C TYR A 265 -0.93 7.55 -18.61
N ALA A 266 -2.22 7.82 -18.35
CA ALA A 266 -2.76 7.95 -17.01
C ALA A 266 -3.56 6.72 -16.63
N TYR A 267 -3.32 6.18 -15.45
CA TYR A 267 -4.13 5.15 -14.82
C TYR A 267 -4.76 5.73 -13.55
N PRO A 268 -6.09 5.92 -13.50
CA PRO A 268 -6.76 6.53 -12.35
C PRO A 268 -6.69 5.63 -11.12
N TYR A 269 -6.51 6.22 -9.95
CA TYR A 269 -6.62 5.56 -8.66
C TYR A 269 -7.33 6.47 -7.65
N SER A 270 -7.57 5.99 -6.45
CA SER A 270 -8.37 6.68 -5.42
C SER A 270 -7.86 8.08 -5.01
N ALA A 271 -6.58 8.37 -5.25
CA ALA A 271 -5.96 9.63 -4.85
C ALA A 271 -5.45 10.49 -6.05
N GLY A 272 -5.66 10.07 -7.28
CA GLY A 272 -5.18 10.79 -8.46
C GLY A 272 -4.91 9.87 -9.64
N ASN A 273 -3.81 10.06 -10.34
CA ASN A 273 -3.42 9.28 -11.50
C ASN A 273 -1.98 8.77 -11.38
N PHE A 274 -1.78 7.47 -11.60
CA PHE A 274 -0.45 6.94 -11.90
C PHE A 274 -0.10 7.30 -13.34
N LEU A 275 1.04 7.92 -13.54
CA LEU A 275 1.53 8.26 -14.87
C LEU A 275 2.59 7.25 -15.31
N PHE A 276 2.46 6.78 -16.55
CA PHE A 276 3.39 5.85 -17.16
C PHE A 276 3.87 6.40 -18.49
N TYR A 277 5.16 6.36 -18.74
CA TYR A 277 5.73 6.70 -20.04
C TYR A 277 5.52 5.56 -21.06
N SER A 278 5.49 5.91 -22.35
CA SER A 278 5.49 4.92 -23.43
C SER A 278 6.83 4.18 -23.47
N GLU A 279 7.92 4.95 -23.52
CA GLU A 279 9.32 4.51 -23.53
C GLU A 279 10.21 5.62 -22.96
N LEU A 280 11.45 5.29 -22.59
CA LEU A 280 12.43 6.24 -22.09
C LEU A 280 13.62 6.36 -23.04
N PRO A 281 14.02 7.60 -23.44
CA PRO A 281 15.34 7.85 -24.02
C PRO A 281 16.47 7.37 -23.09
N ASN A 282 17.58 6.94 -23.65
CA ASN A 282 18.69 6.36 -22.89
C ASN A 282 19.18 7.24 -21.74
N GLU A 283 19.37 8.54 -22.00
CA GLU A 283 19.81 9.50 -20.96
C GLU A 283 18.83 9.59 -19.80
N MET A 284 17.52 9.67 -20.10
CA MET A 284 16.48 9.75 -19.09
C MET A 284 16.36 8.44 -18.29
N ARG A 285 16.54 7.29 -18.96
CA ARG A 285 16.57 5.99 -18.31
C ARG A 285 17.69 5.92 -17.29
N ASN A 286 18.92 6.25 -17.68
CA ASN A 286 20.09 6.22 -16.80
C ASN A 286 19.90 7.16 -15.60
N TYR A 287 19.38 8.36 -15.85
CA TYR A 287 19.06 9.32 -14.78
C TYR A 287 18.02 8.75 -13.80
N LEU A 288 16.86 8.28 -14.29
CA LEU A 288 15.77 7.82 -13.45
C LEU A 288 16.09 6.50 -12.72
N ALA A 289 16.88 5.61 -13.34
CA ALA A 289 17.25 4.33 -12.75
C ALA A 289 18.07 4.48 -11.46
N THR A 290 18.89 5.53 -11.39
CA THR A 290 19.75 5.81 -10.22
C THR A 290 19.17 6.86 -9.28
N LEU A 291 18.07 7.53 -9.69
CA LEU A 291 17.50 8.62 -8.93
C LEU A 291 16.81 8.11 -7.65
N LEU A 292 17.27 8.65 -6.54
CA LEU A 292 16.63 8.49 -5.23
C LEU A 292 15.82 9.74 -4.89
N ILE A 293 14.56 9.56 -4.60
CA ILE A 293 13.64 10.62 -4.19
C ILE A 293 13.34 10.42 -2.70
N PRO A 294 13.72 11.37 -1.82
CA PRO A 294 13.39 11.27 -0.41
C PRO A 294 11.88 11.41 -0.20
N THR A 295 11.34 10.64 0.74
CA THR A 295 9.94 10.80 1.12
C THR A 295 9.76 12.13 1.86
N PRO A 296 8.71 12.92 1.54
CA PRO A 296 8.48 14.24 2.12
C PRO A 296 8.41 14.21 3.64
N SER A 297 9.26 15.00 4.28
CA SER A 297 9.33 15.12 5.74
C SER A 297 10.04 16.43 6.12
N PRO A 298 9.87 16.95 7.35
CA PRO A 298 10.55 18.15 7.79
C PRO A 298 12.10 18.03 7.82
N LYS A 299 12.61 16.79 7.73
CA LYS A 299 14.04 16.46 7.75
C LYS A 299 14.53 15.89 6.43
N ALA A 300 13.72 15.93 5.37
CA ALA A 300 14.14 15.46 4.05
C ALA A 300 15.26 16.37 3.51
N VAL A 301 16.29 15.75 2.93
CA VAL A 301 17.40 16.44 2.27
C VAL A 301 17.32 16.10 0.78
N TYR A 302 17.20 17.11 -0.05
CA TYR A 302 17.09 16.95 -1.50
C TYR A 302 18.47 17.18 -2.13
N LYS A 303 19.00 16.15 -2.81
CA LYS A 303 20.26 16.22 -3.55
C LYS A 303 20.11 16.81 -4.95
N SER A 304 18.87 16.93 -5.42
CA SER A 304 18.52 17.47 -6.75
C SER A 304 17.60 18.67 -6.58
N GLU A 305 18.03 19.84 -7.06
CA GLU A 305 17.23 21.06 -7.07
C GLU A 305 15.90 20.87 -7.82
N LYS A 306 15.92 20.06 -8.90
CA LYS A 306 14.71 19.72 -9.64
C LYS A 306 13.69 19.00 -8.77
N ILE A 307 14.12 18.00 -7.98
CA ILE A 307 13.24 17.25 -7.07
C ILE A 307 12.75 18.14 -5.93
N GLU A 308 13.61 19.00 -5.40
CA GLU A 308 13.23 19.96 -4.36
C GLU A 308 12.16 20.94 -4.85
N ARG A 309 12.35 21.51 -6.05
CA ARG A 309 11.37 22.41 -6.69
C ARG A 309 10.02 21.69 -6.88
N ILE A 310 10.02 20.50 -7.48
CA ILE A 310 8.79 19.72 -7.68
C ILE A 310 8.12 19.39 -6.34
N THR A 311 8.91 19.06 -5.30
CA THR A 311 8.36 18.82 -3.96
C THR A 311 7.68 20.07 -3.41
N ASN A 312 8.30 21.24 -3.54
CA ASN A 312 7.71 22.49 -3.08
C ASN A 312 6.44 22.85 -3.85
N GLU A 313 6.39 22.59 -5.18
CA GLU A 313 5.19 22.76 -6.01
C GLU A 313 4.04 21.82 -5.56
N VAL A 314 4.35 20.55 -5.24
CA VAL A 314 3.37 19.61 -4.72
C VAL A 314 2.84 20.05 -3.37
N LEU A 315 3.73 20.45 -2.46
CA LEU A 315 3.32 20.91 -1.12
C LEU A 315 2.51 22.20 -1.21
N TRP A 316 2.88 23.13 -2.10
CA TRP A 316 2.15 24.37 -2.29
C TRP A 316 0.71 24.13 -2.76
N ARG A 317 0.49 23.19 -3.68
CA ARG A 317 -0.86 22.77 -4.11
C ARG A 317 -1.71 22.20 -2.96
N GLU A 318 -1.05 21.62 -1.96
CA GLU A 318 -1.69 21.10 -0.73
C GLU A 318 -1.83 22.19 0.36
N GLY A 319 -1.47 23.45 0.08
CA GLY A 319 -1.47 24.53 1.07
C GLY A 319 -0.43 24.36 2.17
N LEU A 320 0.67 23.68 1.89
CA LEU A 320 1.73 23.33 2.84
C LEU A 320 3.10 23.80 2.33
N VAL A 321 4.04 23.93 3.26
CA VAL A 321 5.47 23.99 2.99
C VAL A 321 6.20 22.90 3.79
N LEU A 322 7.45 22.63 3.48
CA LEU A 322 8.20 21.48 4.06
C LEU A 322 8.21 21.48 5.61
N LYS A 323 8.30 22.65 6.24
CA LYS A 323 8.23 22.80 7.71
C LYS A 323 6.89 22.36 8.31
N ASP A 324 5.79 22.48 7.55
CA ASP A 324 4.44 22.17 8.01
C ASP A 324 4.23 20.65 8.11
N LEU A 325 5.11 19.84 7.51
CA LEU A 325 5.08 18.37 7.65
C LEU A 325 5.43 17.89 9.07
N LYS A 326 5.76 18.81 10.00
CA LYS A 326 5.89 18.50 11.43
C LYS A 326 4.50 18.31 12.05
N LEU A 327 4.21 17.06 12.48
CA LEU A 327 2.92 16.73 13.07
C LEU A 327 2.60 17.65 14.27
N PRO A 328 1.41 18.27 14.33
CA PRO A 328 0.99 19.16 15.43
C PRO A 328 0.62 18.39 16.71
N ILE A 329 0.70 17.05 16.69
CA ILE A 329 0.50 16.16 17.84
C ILE A 329 1.81 15.48 18.21
N ARG A 330 2.00 15.20 19.51
CA ARG A 330 3.13 14.42 19.99
C ARG A 330 2.64 13.04 20.40
N VAL A 331 3.01 12.03 19.61
CA VAL A 331 2.84 10.60 19.91
C VAL A 331 4.19 9.94 19.72
N ARG A 332 4.69 9.23 20.75
CA ARG A 332 6.04 8.64 20.73
C ARG A 332 6.25 7.76 19.50
N GLY A 333 7.27 8.06 18.69
CA GLY A 333 7.66 7.29 17.52
C GLY A 333 6.78 7.46 16.28
N ILE A 334 5.81 8.38 16.30
CA ILE A 334 4.97 8.72 15.15
C ILE A 334 5.40 10.07 14.59
N PHE A 335 5.93 10.04 13.38
CA PHE A 335 6.33 11.22 12.61
C PHE A 335 6.55 10.83 11.15
N LEU A 336 6.57 11.81 10.25
CA LEU A 336 6.92 11.62 8.84
C LEU A 336 8.43 11.38 8.75
N LYS A 337 8.82 10.13 8.50
CA LYS A 337 10.24 9.71 8.43
C LYS A 337 10.77 9.96 7.02
N PRO A 338 11.91 10.65 6.85
CA PRO A 338 12.59 10.67 5.57
C PRO A 338 13.24 9.31 5.32
N PHE A 339 13.09 8.80 4.12
CA PHE A 339 13.91 7.72 3.57
C PHE A 339 13.94 7.83 2.05
N ASP A 340 15.01 7.41 1.46
CA ASP A 340 15.19 7.46 0.02
C ASP A 340 14.48 6.28 -0.65
N ARG A 341 13.79 6.58 -1.76
CA ARG A 341 13.11 5.60 -2.59
C ARG A 341 13.51 5.80 -4.04
N THR A 342 13.83 4.72 -4.75
CA THR A 342 14.17 4.76 -6.17
C THR A 342 12.97 5.27 -6.99
N ALA A 343 13.24 6.11 -7.99
CA ALA A 343 12.21 6.62 -8.90
C ALA A 343 11.63 5.50 -9.77
N LEU A 344 12.47 4.54 -10.16
CA LEU A 344 12.06 3.37 -10.94
C LEU A 344 12.30 2.08 -10.14
N PHE A 345 11.59 1.03 -10.55
CA PHE A 345 11.92 -0.35 -10.24
C PHE A 345 11.98 -1.17 -11.52
N PHE A 346 12.72 -2.27 -11.50
CA PHE A 346 12.90 -3.17 -12.61
C PHE A 346 12.37 -4.56 -12.26
N LEU A 347 11.92 -5.28 -13.29
CA LEU A 347 11.59 -6.69 -13.16
C LEU A 347 12.91 -7.48 -13.27
N GLU A 348 13.20 -8.31 -12.28
CA GLU A 348 14.35 -9.20 -12.34
C GLU A 348 13.89 -10.61 -12.71
N ASN A 349 14.66 -11.28 -13.56
CA ASN A 349 14.41 -12.66 -13.99
C ASN A 349 13.01 -12.87 -14.60
N LEU A 350 12.53 -11.92 -15.41
CA LEU A 350 11.25 -12.04 -16.08
C LEU A 350 11.24 -13.25 -17.02
N LYS A 351 10.24 -14.11 -16.83
CA LYS A 351 9.93 -15.23 -17.72
C LYS A 351 8.47 -15.12 -18.14
N VAL A 352 8.25 -15.01 -19.42
CA VAL A 352 6.91 -15.04 -20.03
C VAL A 352 6.67 -16.46 -20.50
N ILE A 353 5.68 -17.14 -19.91
CA ILE A 353 5.31 -18.51 -20.31
C ILE A 353 4.42 -18.42 -21.55
N GLU A 354 4.49 -19.41 -22.46
CA GLU A 354 3.64 -19.39 -23.64
C GLU A 354 2.17 -19.31 -23.28
N PRO A 355 1.37 -18.58 -24.09
CA PRO A 355 -0.07 -18.45 -23.86
C PRO A 355 -0.78 -19.79 -23.97
N GLU A 356 -1.78 -19.97 -23.10
CA GLU A 356 -2.62 -21.17 -23.08
C GLU A 356 -4.11 -20.75 -23.18
N SER A 357 -4.98 -21.68 -23.59
CA SER A 357 -6.43 -21.49 -23.51
C SER A 357 -6.84 -21.19 -22.07
N ASP A 358 -7.74 -20.21 -21.89
CA ASP A 358 -8.24 -19.84 -20.58
C ASP A 358 -9.44 -20.71 -20.20
N GLU A 359 -9.28 -21.59 -19.22
CA GLU A 359 -10.35 -22.48 -18.75
C GLU A 359 -11.50 -21.77 -18.03
N ARG A 360 -11.32 -20.48 -17.72
CA ARG A 360 -12.33 -19.63 -17.04
C ARG A 360 -13.09 -18.72 -18.00
N TYR A 361 -12.51 -18.42 -19.16
CA TYR A 361 -13.06 -17.49 -20.13
C TYR A 361 -13.05 -18.14 -21.53
N PRO A 362 -14.20 -18.66 -22.01
CA PRO A 362 -14.29 -19.32 -23.31
C PRO A 362 -13.76 -18.45 -24.45
N ASN A 363 -13.03 -19.05 -25.38
CA ASN A 363 -12.40 -18.38 -26.53
C ASN A 363 -11.42 -17.26 -26.18
N LYS A 364 -10.86 -17.30 -24.95
CA LYS A 364 -9.81 -16.39 -24.48
C LYS A 364 -8.55 -17.15 -24.13
N LEU A 365 -7.49 -16.39 -23.96
CA LEU A 365 -6.18 -16.89 -23.59
C LEU A 365 -5.80 -16.38 -22.19
N LYS A 366 -4.93 -17.13 -21.53
CA LYS A 366 -4.22 -16.72 -20.32
C LYS A 366 -2.74 -16.65 -20.59
N LEU A 367 -2.04 -15.73 -19.91
CA LEU A 367 -0.58 -15.54 -19.98
C LEU A 367 0.00 -15.55 -18.59
N LYS A 368 1.00 -16.38 -18.36
CA LYS A 368 1.68 -16.47 -17.06
C LYS A 368 3.03 -15.77 -17.09
N LEU A 369 3.29 -14.94 -16.09
CA LEU A 369 4.52 -14.18 -15.90
C LEU A 369 5.16 -14.60 -14.58
N ASN A 370 6.46 -14.90 -14.61
CA ASN A 370 7.26 -15.13 -13.43
C ASN A 370 8.36 -14.07 -13.36
N PHE A 371 8.53 -13.41 -12.22
CA PHE A 371 9.53 -12.35 -12.03
C PHE A 371 9.81 -12.12 -10.56
N PHE A 372 10.93 -11.46 -10.28
CA PHE A 372 11.25 -10.96 -8.94
C PHE A 372 11.11 -9.44 -8.89
N LEU A 373 10.62 -8.94 -7.76
CA LEU A 373 10.63 -7.50 -7.44
C LEU A 373 11.37 -7.25 -6.13
N PRO A 374 12.22 -6.21 -6.06
CA PRO A 374 12.84 -5.79 -4.83
C PRO A 374 11.81 -5.28 -3.82
N LYS A 375 12.17 -5.31 -2.54
CA LYS A 375 11.29 -4.82 -1.47
C LYS A 375 10.83 -3.37 -1.72
N GLY A 376 9.54 -3.13 -1.53
CA GLY A 376 8.95 -1.80 -1.70
C GLY A 376 8.36 -1.56 -3.09
N SER A 377 8.55 -2.45 -4.06
CA SER A 377 7.92 -2.40 -5.37
C SER A 377 6.62 -3.21 -5.39
N TYR A 378 5.71 -2.88 -6.30
CA TYR A 378 4.36 -3.45 -6.35
C TYR A 378 4.07 -4.10 -7.70
N ALA A 379 3.76 -5.40 -7.70
CA ALA A 379 3.37 -6.13 -8.92
C ALA A 379 2.09 -5.55 -9.55
N THR A 380 1.23 -4.95 -8.76
CA THR A 380 0.00 -4.28 -9.21
C THR A 380 0.27 -3.02 -10.05
N ILE A 381 1.42 -2.36 -9.88
CA ILE A 381 1.85 -1.27 -10.77
C ILE A 381 2.20 -1.82 -12.17
N LEU A 382 2.88 -2.98 -12.23
CA LEU A 382 3.07 -3.69 -13.51
C LEU A 382 1.73 -3.99 -14.19
N VAL A 383 0.78 -4.57 -13.45
CA VAL A 383 -0.55 -4.90 -13.99
C VAL A 383 -1.25 -3.67 -14.57
N LYS A 384 -1.23 -2.53 -13.87
CA LYS A 384 -1.81 -1.27 -14.35
C LYS A 384 -1.17 -0.79 -15.66
N ARG A 385 0.16 -0.90 -15.76
CA ARG A 385 0.87 -0.56 -17.01
C ARG A 385 0.50 -1.50 -18.16
N LEU A 386 0.32 -2.80 -17.90
CA LEU A 386 -0.11 -3.77 -18.90
C LEU A 386 -1.58 -3.56 -19.33
N GLN A 387 -2.47 -3.16 -18.41
CA GLN A 387 -3.84 -2.77 -18.77
C GLN A 387 -3.86 -1.58 -19.72
N LEU A 388 -3.00 -0.58 -19.50
CA LEU A 388 -2.86 0.57 -20.40
C LEU A 388 -2.27 0.19 -21.79
N ALA A 389 -1.60 -0.94 -21.93
CA ALA A 389 -1.16 -1.43 -23.21
C ALA A 389 -2.33 -1.98 -24.05
N ILE A 390 -3.31 -2.58 -23.39
CA ILE A 390 -4.52 -3.12 -24.03
C ILE A 390 -5.52 -1.99 -24.29
N GLU A 391 -5.76 -1.14 -23.29
CA GLU A 391 -6.70 -0.02 -23.30
C GLU A 391 -5.96 1.30 -22.97
N PRO A 392 -5.31 1.93 -23.95
CA PRO A 392 -4.58 3.15 -23.71
C PRO A 392 -5.49 4.30 -23.25
N LYS A 393 -5.07 4.96 -22.15
CA LYS A 393 -5.68 6.19 -21.65
C LYS A 393 -4.62 7.29 -21.68
N PRO A 394 -4.47 8.03 -22.78
CA PRO A 394 -3.49 9.10 -22.86
C PRO A 394 -3.81 10.20 -21.86
N VAL A 395 -2.78 10.84 -21.32
CA VAL A 395 -2.95 12.08 -20.58
C VAL A 395 -3.35 13.14 -21.57
N VAL A 396 -4.52 13.70 -21.44
CA VAL A 396 -4.90 14.92 -22.15
C VAL A 396 -3.98 16.03 -21.62
N SER A 397 -3.28 16.71 -22.53
CA SER A 397 -2.36 17.79 -22.20
C SER A 397 -3.03 18.84 -21.33
N ASP A 398 -2.38 19.14 -20.21
CA ASP A 398 -2.48 20.33 -19.39
C ASP A 398 -3.82 21.10 -19.37
N GLU A 399 -4.83 20.55 -18.66
CA GLU A 399 -5.72 21.42 -17.92
C GLU A 399 -5.31 21.33 -16.43
N PRO A 400 -5.05 22.46 -15.75
CA PRO A 400 -4.96 22.48 -14.31
C PRO A 400 -6.31 21.97 -13.79
N ILE A 401 -6.30 20.95 -12.94
CA ILE A 401 -7.49 20.50 -12.23
C ILE A 401 -7.94 21.75 -11.43
N GLU A 402 -8.98 22.42 -11.93
CA GLU A 402 -9.64 23.49 -11.18
C GLU A 402 -10.00 22.90 -9.81
N SER A 403 -9.38 23.44 -8.81
CA SER A 403 -9.79 23.24 -7.42
C SER A 403 -11.20 23.81 -7.32
N GLY A 404 -12.21 22.95 -7.39
CA GLY A 404 -13.59 23.32 -7.09
C GLY A 404 -13.65 23.91 -5.68
N ASN A 405 -13.55 25.22 -5.62
CA ASN A 405 -14.02 26.01 -4.51
C ASN A 405 -15.54 25.92 -4.50
N GLU A 406 -16.10 24.94 -3.85
CA GLU A 406 -17.45 25.03 -3.33
C GLU A 406 -17.35 25.41 -1.85
N SER A 407 -17.57 26.69 -1.62
CA SER A 407 -17.95 27.27 -0.35
C SER A 407 -19.19 26.56 0.22
N TYR A 408 -19.01 25.85 1.35
CA TYR A 408 -20.01 25.70 2.43
C TYR A 408 -19.31 25.25 3.71
#